data_ce34b36468ad30fbde525a64a7b527fe
#
_entry.id   ce34b36468ad30fbde525a64a7b527fe
#
_cell.length_a   1.000
_cell.length_b   1.000
_cell.length_c   1.000
_cell.angle_alpha   90.00
_cell.angle_beta   90.00
_cell.angle_gamma   90.00
#
_symmetry.space_group_name_H-M   'P 1'
#
loop_
_entity.id
_entity.type
_entity.pdbx_description
1 polymer ?
#
loop_
_entity_poly.entity_id
_entity_poly.type
_entity_poly.pdbx_seq_one_letter_code
_entity_poly.pdbx_strand_id
1 'polypeptide(L)'
;MITNGRSISRRTFLKTTAGAAIGAALPSLFYNPAFGNTRRPVREFHFTAAKTSVNLGEGLDFVAWTYNGQVPGPEIRVKEGELIRVVLKNNLPDGTTIHWHGIPLQNAMDGVPAITQSAVSPGNTFIYEFEARPAGTFLYHSHAGYQLDQGLYGSLIIEPLKQEASYDREYTLVLEDWVMRDNGGTADTRRRPPQNMMHGRMGRRRSPGPSEGPLWEPIYDGYAVNGRVNAAIEPIIVRKNDKVKLRLINASSATIYFLRLAGHTL
;
A
#
# COMPACT_ATOMS: atom_id res chain seq x y z
N MET A 1 50.06 12.27 -37.63
CA MET A 1 49.56 10.97 -38.09
C MET A 1 48.09 10.92 -37.77
N ILE A 2 47.22 11.05 -38.79
CA ILE A 2 45.76 11.08 -38.63
C ILE A 2 45.28 9.67 -38.93
N THR A 3 44.73 8.98 -37.95
CA THR A 3 44.13 7.65 -38.14
C THR A 3 42.68 7.80 -38.55
N ASN A 4 42.37 7.37 -39.79
CA ASN A 4 41.06 7.35 -40.39
C ASN A 4 40.14 6.35 -39.64
N GLY A 5 39.20 6.85 -38.86
CA GLY A 5 38.09 6.08 -38.31
C GLY A 5 37.03 5.81 -39.40
N ARG A 6 36.93 4.58 -39.89
CA ARG A 6 35.83 4.18 -40.81
C ARG A 6 34.53 4.07 -40.05
N SER A 7 33.62 4.95 -40.31
CA SER A 7 32.23 4.82 -39.79
C SER A 7 31.47 3.72 -40.52
N ILE A 8 30.98 2.75 -39.82
CA ILE A 8 30.12 1.68 -40.35
C ILE A 8 28.70 2.23 -40.47
N SER A 9 28.13 2.26 -41.69
CA SER A 9 26.77 2.73 -41.86
C SER A 9 25.73 1.73 -41.28
N ARG A 10 24.59 2.26 -40.79
CA ARG A 10 23.48 1.44 -40.29
C ARG A 10 23.02 0.36 -41.28
N ARG A 11 23.16 0.61 -42.54
CA ARG A 11 22.79 -0.33 -43.64
C ARG A 11 23.79 -1.48 -43.79
N THR A 12 25.06 -1.26 -43.45
CA THR A 12 26.13 -2.28 -43.44
C THR A 12 26.00 -3.17 -42.22
N PHE A 13 25.64 -2.60 -41.04
CA PHE A 13 25.37 -3.34 -39.83
C PHE A 13 24.21 -4.33 -39.98
N LEU A 14 23.11 -3.89 -40.62
CA LEU A 14 21.92 -4.73 -40.86
C LEU A 14 22.14 -5.84 -41.89
N LYS A 15 23.11 -5.70 -42.81
CA LYS A 15 23.44 -6.72 -43.80
C LYS A 15 24.36 -7.81 -43.29
N THR A 16 25.16 -7.55 -42.27
CA THR A 16 26.07 -8.52 -41.66
C THR A 16 25.37 -9.42 -40.63
N THR A 17 24.21 -9.03 -40.14
CA THR A 17 23.40 -9.84 -39.19
C THR A 17 22.38 -10.78 -39.87
N ALA A 18 22.17 -10.66 -41.17
CA ALA A 18 21.20 -11.50 -41.93
C ALA A 18 21.81 -12.77 -42.57
N GLY A 19 23.08 -13.08 -42.34
CA GLY A 19 23.83 -14.12 -43.03
C GLY A 19 24.35 -15.31 -42.21
N ALA A 20 23.90 -15.53 -41.00
CA ALA A 20 24.35 -16.66 -40.18
C ALA A 20 23.17 -17.36 -39.48
N ALA A 21 22.20 -17.84 -40.25
CA ALA A 21 21.25 -18.83 -39.79
C ALA A 21 21.68 -20.20 -40.31
N ILE A 22 22.79 -20.72 -39.79
CA ILE A 22 23.14 -22.15 -39.89
C ILE A 22 22.95 -22.76 -38.51
N GLY A 23 22.08 -23.76 -38.44
CA GLY A 23 21.64 -24.44 -37.25
C GLY A 23 22.78 -24.97 -36.39
N ALA A 24 23.00 -24.32 -35.29
CA ALA A 24 23.56 -24.94 -34.11
C ALA A 24 22.41 -24.99 -33.10
N ALA A 25 21.87 -26.20 -32.90
CA ALA A 25 21.06 -26.51 -31.74
C ALA A 25 21.94 -26.18 -30.51
N LEU A 26 21.84 -24.96 -30.01
CA LEU A 26 22.35 -24.66 -28.69
C LEU A 26 21.49 -25.47 -27.73
N PRO A 27 22.08 -26.37 -26.90
CA PRO A 27 21.35 -26.90 -25.79
C PRO A 27 20.85 -25.68 -25.02
N SER A 28 19.53 -25.60 -24.82
CA SER A 28 18.92 -24.69 -23.89
C SER A 28 19.65 -24.90 -22.57
N LEU A 29 20.63 -24.05 -22.30
CA LEU A 29 21.09 -23.83 -20.95
C LEU A 29 19.89 -23.28 -20.20
N PHE A 30 19.01 -24.21 -19.78
CA PHE A 30 18.15 -23.94 -18.66
C PHE A 30 19.13 -23.51 -17.57
N TYR A 31 19.15 -22.21 -17.31
CA TYR A 31 19.70 -21.69 -16.08
C TYR A 31 18.87 -22.33 -14.98
N ASN A 32 19.37 -23.48 -14.53
CA ASN A 32 18.90 -24.12 -13.34
C ASN A 32 19.66 -23.42 -12.22
N PRO A 33 19.10 -22.41 -11.55
CA PRO A 33 19.74 -21.94 -10.35
C PRO A 33 19.70 -23.15 -9.42
N ALA A 34 20.84 -23.70 -9.12
CA ALA A 34 21.01 -24.63 -8.02
C ALA A 34 20.75 -23.85 -6.71
N PHE A 35 19.53 -23.38 -6.56
CA PHE A 35 18.99 -23.04 -5.26
C PHE A 35 18.86 -24.37 -4.55
N GLY A 36 19.70 -24.58 -3.57
CA GLY A 36 19.57 -25.69 -2.66
C GLY A 36 18.10 -25.81 -2.28
N ASN A 37 17.58 -27.04 -2.32
CA ASN A 37 16.16 -27.40 -2.16
C ASN A 37 15.67 -27.17 -0.71
N THR A 38 15.97 -26.04 -0.11
CA THR A 38 15.30 -25.55 1.09
C THR A 38 14.02 -24.89 0.59
N ARG A 39 12.92 -25.66 0.56
CA ARG A 39 11.59 -25.10 0.35
C ARG A 39 11.40 -23.99 1.37
N ARG A 40 11.43 -22.74 0.90
CA ARG A 40 11.12 -21.60 1.73
C ARG A 40 9.69 -21.77 2.26
N PRO A 41 9.44 -21.57 3.53
CA PRO A 41 8.07 -21.63 4.04
C PRO A 41 7.24 -20.58 3.35
N VAL A 42 6.12 -20.99 2.76
CA VAL A 42 5.14 -20.11 2.13
C VAL A 42 4.10 -19.72 3.18
N ARG A 43 3.89 -18.44 3.35
CA ARG A 43 2.85 -17.88 4.21
C ARG A 43 1.74 -17.33 3.31
N GLU A 44 0.63 -18.07 3.25
CA GLU A 44 -0.50 -17.71 2.41
C GLU A 44 -1.58 -16.98 3.22
N PHE A 45 -2.09 -15.89 2.64
CA PHE A 45 -3.14 -15.04 3.19
C PHE A 45 -4.23 -14.84 2.15
N HIS A 46 -5.49 -14.90 2.59
CA HIS A 46 -6.65 -14.67 1.74
C HIS A 46 -7.31 -13.34 2.13
N PHE A 47 -7.36 -12.41 1.18
CA PHE A 47 -7.95 -11.09 1.33
C PHE A 47 -9.16 -10.95 0.43
N THR A 48 -10.28 -10.59 1.03
CA THR A 48 -11.49 -10.19 0.31
C THR A 48 -11.67 -8.69 0.49
N ALA A 49 -11.52 -7.95 -0.60
CA ALA A 49 -11.84 -6.53 -0.62
C ALA A 49 -13.34 -6.35 -0.83
N ALA A 50 -14.04 -5.73 0.12
CA ALA A 50 -15.49 -5.54 0.07
C ALA A 50 -15.94 -4.30 0.85
N LYS A 51 -17.13 -3.77 0.54
CA LYS A 51 -17.80 -2.78 1.37
C LYS A 51 -18.39 -3.48 2.60
N THR A 52 -18.10 -2.95 3.79
CA THR A 52 -18.54 -3.53 5.06
C THR A 52 -18.91 -2.42 6.03
N SER A 53 -19.97 -2.61 6.82
CA SER A 53 -20.24 -1.74 7.96
C SER A 53 -19.22 -2.06 9.05
N VAL A 54 -18.44 -1.07 9.47
CA VAL A 54 -17.48 -1.15 10.56
C VAL A 54 -17.86 -0.17 11.65
N ASN A 55 -17.69 -0.57 12.90
CA ASN A 55 -17.90 0.29 14.05
C ASN A 55 -16.57 0.81 14.54
N LEU A 56 -16.35 2.12 14.50
CA LEU A 56 -15.12 2.76 14.97
C LEU A 56 -15.13 3.05 16.48
N GLY A 57 -16.19 2.67 17.18
CA GLY A 57 -16.43 2.95 18.59
C GLY A 57 -17.49 4.05 18.79
N GLU A 58 -18.00 4.19 20.03
CA GLU A 58 -18.95 5.23 20.43
C GLU A 58 -20.24 5.29 19.58
N GLY A 59 -20.63 4.16 18.97
CA GLY A 59 -21.80 4.10 18.09
C GLY A 59 -21.58 4.69 16.69
N LEU A 60 -20.34 4.94 16.31
CA LEU A 60 -19.98 5.44 14.98
C LEU A 60 -19.84 4.27 13.99
N ASP A 61 -20.90 4.02 13.23
CA ASP A 61 -20.92 3.02 12.19
C ASP A 61 -20.65 3.64 10.82
N PHE A 62 -19.72 3.04 10.09
CA PHE A 62 -19.32 3.48 8.76
C PHE A 62 -19.43 2.33 7.76
N VAL A 63 -19.80 2.65 6.52
CA VAL A 63 -19.61 1.74 5.40
C VAL A 63 -18.21 2.00 4.84
N ALA A 64 -17.25 1.20 5.27
CA ALA A 64 -15.87 1.27 4.80
C ALA A 64 -15.62 0.27 3.66
N TRP A 65 -14.55 0.50 2.91
CA TRP A 65 -13.97 -0.51 2.03
C TRP A 65 -12.90 -1.24 2.81
N THR A 66 -13.05 -2.54 2.94
CA THR A 66 -12.27 -3.31 3.91
C THR A 66 -11.55 -4.49 3.25
N TYR A 67 -10.43 -4.88 3.82
CA TYR A 67 -9.91 -6.23 3.64
C TYR A 67 -10.46 -7.11 4.78
N ASN A 68 -11.19 -8.17 4.41
CA ASN A 68 -11.78 -9.16 5.33
C ASN A 68 -12.73 -8.56 6.38
N GLY A 69 -13.45 -7.49 6.03
CA GLY A 69 -14.53 -6.95 6.87
C GLY A 69 -14.06 -6.12 8.06
N GLN A 70 -12.81 -5.68 8.11
CA GLN A 70 -12.27 -4.91 9.22
C GLN A 70 -11.38 -3.75 8.74
N VAL A 71 -11.19 -2.76 9.61
CA VAL A 71 -10.27 -1.64 9.46
C VAL A 71 -9.49 -1.45 10.77
N PRO A 72 -8.16 -1.38 10.71
CA PRO A 72 -7.31 -1.78 9.60
C PRO A 72 -7.57 -3.22 9.13
N GLY A 73 -7.23 -3.54 7.89
CA GLY A 73 -7.21 -4.91 7.40
C GLY A 73 -6.30 -5.81 8.24
N PRO A 74 -6.35 -7.15 8.05
CA PRO A 74 -5.59 -8.09 8.86
C PRO A 74 -4.09 -7.81 8.88
N GLU A 75 -3.46 -7.85 10.05
CA GLU A 75 -2.00 -7.78 10.13
C GLU A 75 -1.38 -9.00 9.44
N ILE A 76 -0.46 -8.74 8.51
CA ILE A 76 0.43 -9.77 7.96
C ILE A 76 1.69 -9.78 8.82
N ARG A 77 1.98 -10.92 9.44
CA ARG A 77 3.19 -11.10 10.25
C ARG A 77 3.95 -12.34 9.79
N VAL A 78 5.18 -12.13 9.36
CA VAL A 78 6.06 -13.17 8.78
C VAL A 78 7.50 -12.95 9.21
N LYS A 79 8.34 -13.95 9.00
CA LYS A 79 9.79 -13.83 9.21
C LYS A 79 10.50 -13.43 7.93
N GLU A 80 11.59 -12.73 8.07
CA GLU A 80 12.45 -12.40 6.92
C GLU A 80 12.88 -13.65 6.16
N GLY A 81 12.80 -13.59 4.83
CA GLY A 81 13.11 -14.70 3.94
C GLY A 81 11.97 -15.69 3.69
N GLU A 82 10.85 -15.62 4.41
CA GLU A 82 9.64 -16.37 4.06
C GLU A 82 9.05 -15.86 2.73
N LEU A 83 8.33 -16.72 2.03
CA LEU A 83 7.58 -16.33 0.83
C LEU A 83 6.17 -15.94 1.24
N ILE A 84 5.80 -14.69 1.01
CA ILE A 84 4.43 -14.19 1.18
C ILE A 84 3.65 -14.50 -0.08
N ARG A 85 2.47 -15.09 0.07
CA ARG A 85 1.47 -15.22 -0.98
C ARG A 85 0.16 -14.62 -0.48
N VAL A 86 -0.35 -13.63 -1.19
CA VAL A 86 -1.65 -13.01 -0.88
C VAL A 86 -2.60 -13.20 -2.04
N VAL A 87 -3.69 -13.92 -1.78
CA VAL A 87 -4.79 -14.11 -2.72
C VAL A 87 -5.81 -13.01 -2.49
N LEU A 88 -5.83 -11.99 -3.35
CA LEU A 88 -6.80 -10.90 -3.31
C LEU A 88 -8.03 -11.25 -4.13
N LYS A 89 -9.19 -11.35 -3.49
CA LYS A 89 -10.52 -11.42 -4.14
C LYS A 89 -11.16 -10.04 -4.09
N ASN A 90 -11.51 -9.49 -5.25
CA ASN A 90 -12.19 -8.20 -5.33
C ASN A 90 -13.72 -8.35 -5.39
N ASN A 91 -14.40 -8.02 -4.31
CA ASN A 91 -15.86 -7.92 -4.22
C ASN A 91 -16.34 -6.46 -4.14
N LEU A 92 -15.47 -5.49 -4.46
CA LEU A 92 -15.83 -4.08 -4.58
C LEU A 92 -16.52 -3.81 -5.93
N PRO A 93 -17.24 -2.70 -6.07
CA PRO A 93 -17.83 -2.28 -7.35
C PRO A 93 -16.79 -1.76 -8.35
N ASP A 94 -15.61 -1.39 -7.87
CA ASP A 94 -14.51 -0.80 -8.67
C ASP A 94 -13.29 -1.72 -8.67
N GLY A 95 -12.38 -1.51 -9.63
CA GLY A 95 -11.09 -2.19 -9.65
C GLY A 95 -10.22 -1.80 -8.45
N THR A 96 -9.46 -2.75 -7.91
CA THR A 96 -8.57 -2.54 -6.76
C THR A 96 -7.22 -3.20 -6.93
N THR A 97 -6.26 -2.86 -6.09
CA THR A 97 -4.94 -3.50 -6.01
C THR A 97 -4.47 -3.54 -4.55
N ILE A 98 -3.36 -4.23 -4.28
CA ILE A 98 -2.60 -4.05 -3.04
C ILE A 98 -1.19 -3.59 -3.43
N HIS A 99 -0.80 -2.44 -2.93
CA HIS A 99 0.58 -1.94 -2.94
C HIS A 99 1.24 -2.24 -1.59
N TRP A 100 2.49 -2.65 -1.64
CA TRP A 100 3.30 -3.04 -0.48
C TRP A 100 4.28 -1.93 -0.16
N HIS A 101 3.82 -0.94 0.57
CA HIS A 101 4.54 0.31 0.78
C HIS A 101 5.89 0.09 1.49
N GLY A 102 6.97 0.48 0.82
CA GLY A 102 8.33 0.39 1.35
C GLY A 102 9.03 -0.96 1.16
N ILE A 103 8.40 -1.91 0.47
CA ILE A 103 9.00 -3.21 0.14
C ILE A 103 9.59 -3.17 -1.28
N PRO A 104 10.88 -3.49 -1.47
CA PRO A 104 11.47 -3.63 -2.81
C PRO A 104 10.98 -4.91 -3.48
N LEU A 105 10.11 -4.77 -4.48
CA LEU A 105 9.43 -5.87 -5.15
C LEU A 105 9.78 -5.97 -6.63
N GLN A 106 9.49 -7.14 -7.20
CA GLN A 106 9.38 -7.27 -8.65
C GLN A 106 8.22 -6.40 -9.14
N ASN A 107 8.42 -5.70 -10.26
CA ASN A 107 7.45 -4.74 -10.80
C ASN A 107 6.02 -5.32 -10.89
N ALA A 108 5.86 -6.56 -11.35
CA ALA A 108 4.55 -7.20 -11.50
C ALA A 108 3.79 -7.44 -10.17
N MET A 109 4.44 -7.31 -9.01
CA MET A 109 3.87 -7.52 -7.67
C MET A 109 3.68 -6.22 -6.89
N ASP A 110 4.05 -5.07 -7.46
CA ASP A 110 4.05 -3.78 -6.78
C ASP A 110 2.65 -3.17 -6.57
N GLY A 111 1.67 -3.60 -7.33
CA GLY A 111 0.27 -3.23 -7.10
C GLY A 111 -0.13 -1.81 -7.52
N VAL A 112 0.63 -1.15 -8.39
CA VAL A 112 0.31 0.20 -8.88
C VAL A 112 -0.48 0.12 -10.19
N PRO A 113 -1.79 0.50 -10.20
CA PRO A 113 -2.63 0.40 -11.38
C PRO A 113 -2.07 1.19 -12.57
N ALA A 114 -2.20 0.62 -13.77
CA ALA A 114 -1.75 1.17 -15.05
C ALA A 114 -0.22 1.36 -15.19
N ILE A 115 0.56 1.09 -14.15
CA ILE A 115 2.03 1.17 -14.17
C ILE A 115 2.64 -0.22 -14.03
N THR A 116 2.34 -0.93 -12.93
CA THR A 116 2.93 -2.25 -12.65
C THR A 116 1.99 -3.40 -12.96
N GLN A 117 0.67 -3.15 -12.91
CA GLN A 117 -0.38 -4.11 -13.24
C GLN A 117 -1.68 -3.41 -13.64
N SER A 118 -2.63 -4.17 -14.18
CA SER A 118 -4.03 -3.72 -14.28
C SER A 118 -4.71 -3.87 -12.92
N ALA A 119 -5.65 -2.95 -12.60
CA ALA A 119 -6.48 -3.12 -11.43
C ALA A 119 -7.27 -4.44 -11.51
N VAL A 120 -7.40 -5.13 -10.40
CA VAL A 120 -8.21 -6.35 -10.28
C VAL A 120 -9.67 -5.98 -10.40
N SER A 121 -10.33 -6.35 -11.49
CA SER A 121 -11.73 -6.02 -11.74
C SER A 121 -12.67 -6.65 -10.72
N PRO A 122 -13.89 -6.09 -10.52
CA PRO A 122 -14.92 -6.68 -9.68
C PRO A 122 -15.16 -8.15 -10.00
N GLY A 123 -15.26 -8.97 -8.97
CA GLY A 123 -15.46 -10.42 -9.08
C GLY A 123 -14.19 -11.23 -9.38
N ASN A 124 -13.07 -10.60 -9.72
CA ASN A 124 -11.82 -11.28 -10.06
C ASN A 124 -10.90 -11.49 -8.86
N THR A 125 -9.85 -12.25 -9.09
CA THR A 125 -8.81 -12.57 -8.11
C THR A 125 -7.45 -12.27 -8.70
N PHE A 126 -6.51 -11.81 -7.86
CA PHE A 126 -5.10 -11.66 -8.19
C PHE A 126 -4.24 -12.28 -7.08
N ILE A 127 -3.10 -12.83 -7.45
CA ILE A 127 -2.17 -13.44 -6.50
C ILE A 127 -0.88 -12.62 -6.49
N TYR A 128 -0.58 -12.03 -5.35
CA TYR A 128 0.73 -11.42 -5.07
C TYR A 128 1.63 -12.48 -4.45
N GLU A 129 2.86 -12.57 -4.94
CA GLU A 129 3.85 -13.50 -4.40
C GLU A 129 5.23 -12.84 -4.39
N PHE A 130 5.82 -12.71 -3.20
CA PHE A 130 7.13 -12.08 -3.02
C PHE A 130 7.82 -12.55 -1.75
N GLU A 131 9.14 -12.37 -1.71
CA GLU A 131 9.94 -12.66 -0.55
C GLU A 131 9.80 -11.56 0.51
N ALA A 132 9.58 -11.96 1.76
CA ALA A 132 9.49 -11.06 2.90
C ALA A 132 10.87 -10.47 3.21
N ARG A 133 11.17 -9.27 2.71
CA ARG A 133 12.41 -8.51 3.00
C ARG A 133 12.30 -7.05 2.60
N PRO A 134 13.04 -6.14 3.27
CA PRO A 134 13.82 -6.39 4.49
C PRO A 134 12.94 -6.58 5.72
N ALA A 135 13.51 -6.99 6.85
CA ALA A 135 12.83 -6.96 8.14
C ALA A 135 12.43 -5.52 8.49
N GLY A 136 11.22 -5.34 9.03
CA GLY A 136 10.70 -4.01 9.34
C GLY A 136 9.21 -3.97 9.64
N THR A 137 8.72 -2.74 9.69
CA THR A 137 7.29 -2.42 9.88
C THR A 137 6.84 -1.65 8.67
N PHE A 138 5.84 -2.15 7.97
CA PHE A 138 5.40 -1.66 6.68
C PHE A 138 3.87 -1.52 6.64
N LEU A 139 3.39 -0.78 5.65
CA LEU A 139 1.98 -0.61 5.33
C LEU A 139 1.68 -1.33 4.01
N TYR A 140 0.57 -2.05 3.94
CA TYR A 140 -0.03 -2.43 2.66
C TYR A 140 -1.33 -1.67 2.46
N HIS A 141 -1.63 -1.25 1.24
CA HIS A 141 -2.84 -0.48 0.95
C HIS A 141 -3.24 -0.57 -0.52
N SER A 142 -4.49 -0.21 -0.83
CA SER A 142 -4.88 -0.03 -2.23
C SER A 142 -4.19 1.19 -2.83
N HIS A 143 -3.73 1.06 -4.07
CA HIS A 143 -3.18 2.17 -4.84
C HIS A 143 -4.16 2.63 -5.95
N ALA A 144 -5.43 2.26 -5.86
CA ALA A 144 -6.47 2.61 -6.82
C ALA A 144 -7.31 3.80 -6.29
N GLY A 145 -7.09 4.98 -6.86
CA GLY A 145 -7.83 6.20 -6.48
C GLY A 145 -7.70 6.52 -4.98
N TYR A 146 -8.82 6.82 -4.35
CA TYR A 146 -8.91 7.16 -2.91
C TYR A 146 -9.33 5.96 -2.04
N GLN A 147 -9.00 4.74 -2.45
CA GLN A 147 -9.45 3.54 -1.72
C GLN A 147 -8.74 3.36 -0.38
N LEU A 148 -7.54 3.91 -0.21
CA LEU A 148 -6.87 3.99 1.09
C LEU A 148 -7.75 4.78 2.07
N ASP A 149 -8.22 5.99 1.69
CA ASP A 149 -9.09 6.84 2.50
C ASP A 149 -10.40 6.16 2.92
N GLN A 150 -10.81 5.16 2.16
CA GLN A 150 -12.02 4.40 2.41
C GLN A 150 -11.81 3.20 3.35
N GLY A 151 -10.55 2.89 3.72
CA GLY A 151 -10.20 1.85 4.68
C GLY A 151 -9.42 0.65 4.12
N LEU A 152 -8.99 0.67 2.85
CA LEU A 152 -8.21 -0.42 2.25
C LEU A 152 -6.72 -0.30 2.58
N TYR A 153 -6.36 -0.55 3.82
CA TYR A 153 -4.98 -0.57 4.33
C TYR A 153 -4.83 -1.55 5.50
N GLY A 154 -3.59 -1.90 5.82
CA GLY A 154 -3.24 -2.71 6.98
C GLY A 154 -1.74 -2.83 7.19
N SER A 155 -1.32 -3.43 8.29
CA SER A 155 0.08 -3.58 8.68
C SER A 155 0.72 -4.83 8.07
N LEU A 156 1.99 -4.68 7.63
CA LEU A 156 2.86 -5.78 7.27
C LEU A 156 4.10 -5.75 8.16
N ILE A 157 4.28 -6.76 8.99
CA ILE A 157 5.40 -6.90 9.89
C ILE A 157 6.30 -8.03 9.38
N ILE A 158 7.53 -7.68 9.05
CA ILE A 158 8.57 -8.65 8.71
C ILE A 158 9.54 -8.72 9.88
N GLU A 159 9.48 -9.81 10.61
CA GLU A 159 10.35 -10.03 11.76
C GLU A 159 11.76 -10.42 11.32
N PRO A 160 12.82 -9.85 11.92
CA PRO A 160 14.18 -10.21 11.58
C PRO A 160 14.46 -11.66 11.99
N LEU A 161 15.34 -12.34 11.28
CA LEU A 161 15.79 -13.69 11.62
C LEU A 161 16.46 -13.74 12.99
N LYS A 162 17.11 -12.65 13.39
CA LYS A 162 17.73 -12.48 14.72
C LYS A 162 17.25 -11.16 15.31
N GLN A 163 16.62 -11.24 16.45
CA GLN A 163 16.24 -10.03 17.21
C GLN A 163 17.49 -9.34 17.76
N GLU A 164 17.60 -8.04 17.54
CA GLU A 164 18.69 -7.21 18.05
C GLU A 164 18.49 -6.84 19.53
N ALA A 165 17.23 -6.73 19.97
CA ALA A 165 16.89 -6.40 21.35
C ALA A 165 15.73 -7.27 21.84
N SER A 166 15.77 -7.64 23.13
CA SER A 166 14.65 -8.30 23.80
C SER A 166 13.64 -7.27 24.27
N TYR A 167 12.36 -7.57 24.11
CA TYR A 167 11.24 -6.83 24.67
C TYR A 167 10.22 -7.80 25.28
N ASP A 168 9.46 -7.32 26.27
CA ASP A 168 8.47 -8.12 26.98
C ASP A 168 7.11 -8.06 26.29
N ARG A 169 6.83 -6.94 25.59
CA ARG A 169 5.59 -6.69 24.86
C ARG A 169 5.86 -5.96 23.56
N GLU A 170 4.96 -6.18 22.60
CA GLU A 170 4.95 -5.49 21.32
C GLU A 170 3.53 -5.06 20.97
N TYR A 171 3.40 -3.84 20.46
CA TYR A 171 2.13 -3.29 19.96
C TYR A 171 2.34 -2.64 18.60
N THR A 172 1.42 -2.92 17.68
CA THR A 172 1.32 -2.22 16.39
C THR A 172 0.22 -1.19 16.50
N LEU A 173 0.55 0.08 16.28
CA LEU A 173 -0.38 1.20 16.28
C LEU A 173 -0.46 1.75 14.86
N VAL A 174 -1.60 1.56 14.21
CA VAL A 174 -1.93 2.17 12.93
C VAL A 174 -2.71 3.44 13.21
N LEU A 175 -2.17 4.58 12.76
CA LEU A 175 -2.77 5.90 12.92
C LEU A 175 -3.49 6.26 11.63
N GLU A 176 -4.70 6.74 11.73
CA GLU A 176 -5.62 6.88 10.62
C GLU A 176 -6.38 8.21 10.71
N ASP A 177 -6.69 8.81 9.56
CA ASP A 177 -7.59 9.95 9.47
C ASP A 177 -8.85 9.58 8.68
N TRP A 178 -10.00 10.12 9.10
CA TRP A 178 -11.30 9.82 8.54
C TRP A 178 -12.11 11.09 8.29
N VAL A 179 -12.98 11.05 7.27
CA VAL A 179 -14.00 12.08 7.05
C VAL A 179 -15.27 11.66 7.78
N MET A 180 -15.54 12.26 8.95
CA MET A 180 -16.64 11.88 9.86
C MET A 180 -17.94 12.64 9.59
N ARG A 181 -17.89 13.84 9.02
CA ARG A 181 -19.03 14.78 8.95
C ARG A 181 -20.09 14.44 7.93
N ASP A 182 -19.78 13.67 6.92
CA ASP A 182 -20.78 13.25 5.96
C ASP A 182 -21.41 11.95 6.45
N ASN A 183 -22.61 12.04 7.05
CA ASN A 183 -23.42 10.95 7.64
C ASN A 183 -23.72 9.77 6.68
N GLY A 184 -22.92 9.52 5.69
CA GLY A 184 -23.09 8.50 4.66
C GLY A 184 -21.86 7.62 4.41
N GLY A 185 -20.84 7.65 5.27
CA GLY A 185 -19.84 6.57 5.40
C GLY A 185 -19.08 6.16 4.16
N THR A 186 -18.94 7.02 3.20
CA THR A 186 -17.89 6.91 2.17
C THR A 186 -17.49 8.33 1.84
N ALA A 187 -16.20 8.64 1.91
CA ALA A 187 -15.70 9.80 1.21
C ALA A 187 -16.02 9.61 -0.27
N ASP A 188 -17.26 9.95 -0.69
CA ASP A 188 -17.53 10.16 -2.10
C ASP A 188 -16.78 11.44 -2.48
N THR A 189 -15.48 11.27 -2.71
CA THR A 189 -14.57 12.30 -3.18
C THR A 189 -14.98 12.86 -4.56
N ARG A 190 -16.08 12.36 -5.11
CA ARG A 190 -16.77 12.91 -6.27
C ARG A 190 -17.73 14.04 -5.85
N ARG A 191 -17.36 14.95 -4.98
CA ARG A 191 -18.06 16.24 -4.96
C ARG A 191 -17.79 16.91 -6.30
N ARG A 192 -18.70 16.66 -7.26
CA ARG A 192 -18.86 17.50 -8.44
C ARG A 192 -18.91 18.95 -7.93
N PRO A 193 -18.14 19.87 -8.51
CA PRO A 193 -18.35 21.29 -8.21
C PRO A 193 -19.83 21.56 -8.42
N PRO A 194 -20.48 22.35 -7.55
CA PRO A 194 -21.91 22.66 -7.66
C PRO A 194 -22.16 23.18 -9.07
N GLN A 195 -23.06 22.54 -9.81
CA GLN A 195 -23.40 22.86 -11.19
C GLN A 195 -23.93 24.29 -11.40
N ASN A 196 -24.12 25.07 -10.32
CA ASN A 196 -24.63 26.43 -10.35
C ASN A 196 -23.62 27.55 -10.63
N MET A 197 -22.37 27.21 -10.98
CA MET A 197 -21.38 28.25 -11.37
C MET A 197 -21.26 28.51 -12.87
N MET A 198 -22.18 27.99 -13.70
CA MET A 198 -22.10 28.22 -15.16
C MET A 198 -22.90 29.44 -15.67
N HIS A 199 -23.55 30.22 -14.83
CA HIS A 199 -24.25 31.43 -15.28
C HIS A 199 -23.95 32.62 -14.36
N GLY A 200 -22.86 33.31 -14.60
CA GLY A 200 -22.56 34.53 -13.89
C GLY A 200 -21.30 35.25 -14.37
N ARG A 201 -21.48 36.23 -15.24
CA ARG A 201 -20.66 37.42 -15.53
C ARG A 201 -19.14 37.28 -15.38
N MET A 202 -18.43 37.58 -16.45
CA MET A 202 -17.01 37.97 -16.46
C MET A 202 -16.72 39.02 -15.39
N GLY A 203 -16.34 38.62 -14.19
CA GLY A 203 -15.78 39.40 -13.11
C GLY A 203 -14.35 38.95 -12.88
N ARG A 204 -13.42 39.87 -12.79
CA ARG A 204 -11.98 39.71 -12.57
C ARG A 204 -11.70 38.50 -11.66
N ARG A 205 -11.01 37.50 -12.17
CA ARG A 205 -10.47 36.38 -11.37
C ARG A 205 -9.53 36.98 -10.33
N ARG A 206 -9.97 36.99 -9.08
CA ARG A 206 -9.04 37.08 -7.93
C ARG A 206 -8.35 35.71 -7.91
N SER A 207 -7.03 35.70 -7.97
CA SER A 207 -6.27 34.50 -7.63
C SER A 207 -6.62 34.10 -6.21
N PRO A 208 -6.91 32.81 -5.93
CA PRO A 208 -7.09 32.33 -4.56
C PRO A 208 -5.86 32.70 -3.73
N GLY A 209 -6.08 33.19 -2.53
CA GLY A 209 -4.99 33.45 -1.58
C GLY A 209 -4.33 32.14 -1.13
N PRO A 210 -3.12 32.18 -0.52
CA PRO A 210 -2.34 31.00 -0.15
C PRO A 210 -2.98 30.06 0.89
N SER A 211 -4.17 30.37 1.39
CA SER A 211 -4.89 29.61 2.44
C SER A 211 -6.05 28.75 1.91
N GLU A 212 -6.36 28.82 0.62
CA GLU A 212 -7.37 27.93 0.01
C GLU A 212 -6.63 26.80 -0.67
N GLY A 213 -6.48 25.67 0.03
CA GLY A 213 -6.05 24.41 -0.56
C GLY A 213 -6.96 24.00 -1.72
N PRO A 214 -6.57 23.07 -2.59
CA PRO A 214 -7.38 22.67 -3.71
C PRO A 214 -8.77 22.25 -3.23
N LEU A 215 -9.83 22.84 -3.79
CA LEU A 215 -11.25 22.71 -3.41
C LEU A 215 -11.80 21.26 -3.44
N TRP A 216 -10.97 20.26 -3.71
CA TRP A 216 -11.29 18.84 -3.78
C TRP A 216 -10.59 17.98 -2.73
N GLU A 217 -9.75 18.56 -1.86
CA GLU A 217 -9.12 17.82 -0.80
C GLU A 217 -10.13 17.57 0.32
N PRO A 218 -10.36 16.31 0.74
CA PRO A 218 -11.30 16.03 1.83
C PRO A 218 -10.78 16.65 3.13
N ILE A 219 -11.71 17.14 3.96
CA ILE A 219 -11.40 17.62 5.30
C ILE A 219 -11.51 16.45 6.25
N TYR A 220 -10.38 15.93 6.70
CA TYR A 220 -10.32 14.90 7.72
C TYR A 220 -10.60 15.50 9.09
N ASP A 221 -11.60 15.01 9.78
CA ASP A 221 -12.07 15.50 11.07
C ASP A 221 -12.24 14.41 12.13
N GLY A 222 -11.86 13.18 11.79
CA GLY A 222 -11.79 12.04 12.69
C GLY A 222 -10.40 11.42 12.68
N TYR A 223 -9.95 10.97 13.84
CA TYR A 223 -8.65 10.33 14.02
C TYR A 223 -8.82 9.04 14.78
N ALA A 224 -8.28 7.96 14.24
CA ALA A 224 -8.39 6.65 14.84
C ALA A 224 -7.01 6.03 15.12
N VAL A 225 -7.00 5.08 16.02
CA VAL A 225 -5.87 4.18 16.27
C VAL A 225 -6.40 2.76 16.20
N ASN A 226 -5.85 1.96 15.28
CA ASN A 226 -6.29 0.59 15.04
C ASN A 226 -7.81 0.48 14.77
N GLY A 227 -8.38 1.42 13.99
CA GLY A 227 -9.80 1.45 13.66
C GLY A 227 -10.71 1.85 14.81
N ARG A 228 -10.20 2.48 15.86
CA ARG A 228 -10.97 2.95 17.01
C ARG A 228 -10.71 4.42 17.27
N VAL A 229 -11.77 5.14 17.65
CA VAL A 229 -11.72 6.58 17.94
C VAL A 229 -11.95 6.87 19.42
N ASN A 230 -11.39 7.96 19.91
CA ASN A 230 -11.62 8.54 21.24
C ASN A 230 -11.50 7.50 22.39
N ALA A 231 -12.55 7.36 23.22
CA ALA A 231 -12.58 6.44 24.35
C ALA A 231 -12.64 4.95 23.95
N ALA A 232 -12.94 4.65 22.70
CA ALA A 232 -12.94 3.28 22.17
C ALA A 232 -11.54 2.79 21.77
N ILE A 233 -10.51 3.65 21.78
CA ILE A 233 -9.12 3.26 21.55
C ILE A 233 -8.69 2.33 22.69
N GLU A 234 -8.26 1.12 22.32
CA GLU A 234 -7.82 0.14 23.31
C GLU A 234 -6.55 0.59 24.03
N PRO A 235 -6.53 0.54 25.38
CA PRO A 235 -5.35 0.94 26.13
C PRO A 235 -4.20 -0.06 25.94
N ILE A 236 -2.98 0.46 25.88
CA ILE A 236 -1.77 -0.36 25.91
C ILE A 236 -1.53 -0.84 27.33
N ILE A 237 -1.62 -2.15 27.55
CA ILE A 237 -1.45 -2.76 28.86
C ILE A 237 0.01 -3.15 29.10
N VAL A 238 0.64 -2.53 30.09
CA VAL A 238 2.04 -2.77 30.44
C VAL A 238 2.19 -3.06 31.94
N ARG A 239 3.26 -3.73 32.30
CA ARG A 239 3.69 -3.92 33.68
C ARG A 239 4.86 -3.01 34.01
N LYS A 240 5.08 -2.72 35.29
CA LYS A 240 6.25 -1.96 35.72
C LYS A 240 7.53 -2.65 35.22
N ASN A 241 8.42 -1.89 34.61
CA ASN A 241 9.69 -2.32 34.03
C ASN A 241 9.59 -3.18 32.75
N ASP A 242 8.40 -3.36 32.15
CA ASP A 242 8.31 -3.99 30.84
C ASP A 242 9.09 -3.15 29.82
N LYS A 243 9.88 -3.82 29.00
CA LYS A 243 10.43 -3.27 27.77
C LYS A 243 9.39 -3.43 26.68
N VAL A 244 8.89 -2.33 26.17
CA VAL A 244 7.81 -2.32 25.18
C VAL A 244 8.32 -1.86 23.83
N LYS A 245 8.07 -2.65 22.80
CA LYS A 245 8.29 -2.27 21.41
C LYS A 245 6.98 -1.70 20.85
N LEU A 246 7.04 -0.46 20.40
CA LEU A 246 5.94 0.16 19.67
C LEU A 246 6.27 0.22 18.17
N ARG A 247 5.40 -0.34 17.36
CA ARG A 247 5.42 -0.18 15.89
C ARG A 247 4.39 0.87 15.54
N LEU A 248 4.84 1.94 14.90
CA LEU A 248 4.00 3.08 14.55
C LEU A 248 3.88 3.13 13.04
N ILE A 249 2.65 3.10 12.55
CA ILE A 249 2.34 3.19 11.12
C ILE A 249 1.39 4.37 10.95
N ASN A 250 1.79 5.35 10.15
CA ASN A 250 0.88 6.41 9.70
C ASN A 250 0.23 5.96 8.38
N ALA A 251 -1.03 5.57 8.45
CA ALA A 251 -1.87 5.21 7.31
C ALA A 251 -2.78 6.37 6.86
N SER A 252 -2.65 7.54 7.48
CA SER A 252 -3.45 8.72 7.14
C SER A 252 -3.08 9.26 5.77
N SER A 253 -4.07 9.76 5.06
CA SER A 253 -3.88 10.34 3.72
C SER A 253 -3.33 11.76 3.76
N ALA A 254 -3.66 12.55 4.79
CA ALA A 254 -3.24 13.94 4.88
C ALA A 254 -2.65 14.34 6.25
N THR A 255 -2.84 13.54 7.30
CA THR A 255 -2.47 13.93 8.66
C THR A 255 -1.03 13.58 9.01
N ILE A 256 -0.30 14.55 9.57
CA ILE A 256 1.01 14.37 10.20
C ILE A 256 0.81 14.37 11.71
N TYR A 257 1.27 13.30 12.38
CA TYR A 257 1.14 13.17 13.84
C TYR A 257 2.45 13.52 14.54
N PHE A 258 2.33 14.29 15.60
CA PHE A 258 3.40 14.52 16.58
C PHE A 258 3.13 13.64 17.81
N LEU A 259 3.86 12.57 17.95
CA LEU A 259 3.67 11.60 19.03
C LEU A 259 4.57 11.94 20.21
N ARG A 260 3.99 11.85 21.40
CA ARG A 260 4.73 12.04 22.67
C ARG A 260 4.28 11.00 23.69
N LEU A 261 5.25 10.32 24.29
CA LEU A 261 5.01 9.48 25.45
C LEU A 261 5.50 10.22 26.70
N ALA A 262 4.56 10.59 27.58
CA ALA A 262 4.89 11.36 28.78
C ALA A 262 5.92 10.60 29.65
N GLY A 263 6.99 11.29 30.05
CA GLY A 263 8.05 10.72 30.88
C GLY A 263 9.05 9.81 30.14
N HIS A 264 8.96 9.72 28.80
CA HIS A 264 9.86 8.91 27.98
C HIS A 264 10.43 9.72 26.80
N THR A 265 11.57 9.28 26.32
CA THR A 265 12.12 9.69 25.01
C THR A 265 11.80 8.58 24.01
N LEU A 266 11.22 8.94 22.85
CA LEU A 266 10.94 8.03 21.73
C LEU A 266 12.10 8.04 20.76
#